data_9e77974bd3fef2fc8c883354edf15857
#
_entry.id   9e77974bd3fef2fc8c883354edf15857
#
_cell.length_a   1.000
_cell.length_b   1.000
_cell.length_c   1.000
_cell.angle_alpha   90.00
_cell.angle_beta   90.00
_cell.angle_gamma   90.00
#
_symmetry.space_group_name_H-M   'P 1'
#
loop_
_entity.id
_entity.type
_entity.pdbx_description
1 polymer ?
#
loop_
_entity_poly.entity_id
_entity_poly.type
_entity_poly.pdbx_seq_one_letter_code
_entity_poly.pdbx_strand_id
1 'polypeptide(L)'
;MSKKWDKAFKVYGSLGGHSFNDYRTGCHIHLSRNAFVGYKHLYNFYLGITKNPRFTFRIAKRAENRFCATPVYRMGCMFNGIESYAYTAIRNRCGSRYQMINLENRNTVEVRVYKGNIKWSSIMGYIEHVYSMFEYSLLITQKKKDFTVEEYRQFVITNRDKYPELVKVI
;
A
#
# COMPACT_ATOMS: atom_id res chain seq x y z
N MET A 1 3.43 -21.28 -9.16
CA MET A 1 3.42 -20.90 -7.72
C MET A 1 2.00 -20.66 -7.17
N SER A 2 1.06 -20.10 -7.94
CA SER A 2 -0.31 -19.75 -7.50
C SER A 2 -1.17 -20.93 -7.00
N LYS A 3 -1.13 -22.09 -7.68
CA LYS A 3 -2.00 -23.25 -7.35
C LYS A 3 -1.78 -23.83 -5.95
N LYS A 4 -0.55 -23.81 -5.42
CA LYS A 4 -0.25 -24.34 -4.07
C LYS A 4 -0.87 -23.49 -2.98
N TRP A 5 -0.75 -22.17 -3.09
CA TRP A 5 -1.31 -21.22 -2.13
C TRP A 5 -2.83 -21.16 -2.17
N ASP A 6 -3.44 -21.21 -3.36
CA ASP A 6 -4.90 -21.29 -3.49
C ASP A 6 -5.45 -22.54 -2.80
N LYS A 7 -4.77 -23.69 -2.97
CA LYS A 7 -5.12 -24.93 -2.26
C LYS A 7 -5.00 -24.78 -0.73
N ALA A 8 -3.92 -24.19 -0.25
CA ALA A 8 -3.70 -23.97 1.19
C ALA A 8 -4.80 -23.07 1.80
N PHE A 9 -5.17 -21.99 1.12
CA PHE A 9 -6.25 -21.10 1.60
C PHE A 9 -7.63 -21.75 1.55
N LYS A 10 -7.89 -22.59 0.55
CA LYS A 10 -9.14 -23.39 0.50
C LYS A 10 -9.24 -24.37 1.66
N VAL A 11 -8.15 -25.10 1.95
CA VAL A 11 -8.09 -26.00 3.12
C VAL A 11 -8.28 -25.22 4.42
N TYR A 12 -7.59 -24.10 4.60
CA TYR A 12 -7.75 -23.25 5.78
C TYR A 12 -9.21 -22.78 5.94
N GLY A 13 -9.85 -22.35 4.85
CA GLY A 13 -11.25 -21.96 4.84
C GLY A 13 -12.21 -23.10 5.19
N SER A 14 -11.98 -24.32 4.67
CA SER A 14 -12.79 -25.50 4.98
C SER A 14 -12.68 -25.94 6.44
N LEU A 15 -11.61 -25.58 7.12
CA LEU A 15 -11.40 -25.80 8.56
C LEU A 15 -11.99 -24.65 9.43
N GLY A 16 -12.83 -23.78 8.87
CA GLY A 16 -13.44 -22.66 9.57
C GLY A 16 -12.52 -21.43 9.72
N GLY A 17 -11.38 -21.42 9.06
CA GLY A 17 -10.48 -20.27 9.06
C GLY A 17 -11.11 -19.07 8.36
N HIS A 18 -11.06 -17.90 9.01
CA HIS A 18 -11.57 -16.64 8.46
C HIS A 18 -10.78 -15.45 9.01
N SER A 19 -10.75 -14.33 8.30
CA SER A 19 -10.02 -13.15 8.73
C SER A 19 -10.66 -11.83 8.27
N PHE A 20 -11.92 -11.81 7.93
CA PHE A 20 -12.47 -10.73 7.10
C PHE A 20 -13.57 -9.88 7.72
N ASN A 21 -14.20 -10.29 8.80
CA ASN A 21 -15.32 -9.54 9.40
C ASN A 21 -14.93 -8.68 10.60
N ASP A 22 -13.67 -8.75 11.01
CA ASP A 22 -13.15 -7.93 12.09
C ASP A 22 -12.37 -6.74 11.51
N TYR A 23 -12.81 -5.52 11.84
CA TYR A 23 -12.12 -4.29 11.46
C TYR A 23 -10.69 -4.19 12.03
N ARG A 24 -10.36 -5.00 13.05
CA ARG A 24 -9.02 -5.07 13.67
C ARG A 24 -8.04 -5.89 12.85
N THR A 25 -8.53 -6.86 12.06
CA THR A 25 -7.66 -7.70 11.23
C THR A 25 -7.30 -7.00 9.92
N GLY A 26 -6.03 -7.11 9.54
CA GLY A 26 -5.50 -6.56 8.29
C GLY A 26 -4.44 -7.45 7.69
N CYS A 27 -4.21 -7.28 6.40
CA CYS A 27 -3.04 -7.83 5.72
C CYS A 27 -1.99 -6.71 5.64
N HIS A 28 -0.79 -7.00 6.11
CA HIS A 28 0.32 -6.05 6.10
C HIS A 28 1.40 -6.55 5.13
N ILE A 29 1.92 -5.64 4.31
CA ILE A 29 2.97 -5.95 3.35
C ILE A 29 4.19 -5.11 3.70
N HIS A 30 5.31 -5.79 3.88
CA HIS A 30 6.58 -5.17 4.23
C HIS A 30 7.51 -5.14 3.02
N LEU A 31 8.07 -3.97 2.73
CA LEU A 31 9.15 -3.78 1.77
C LEU A 31 10.43 -3.46 2.53
N SER A 32 11.56 -4.02 2.08
CA SER A 32 12.86 -3.61 2.61
C SER A 32 13.11 -2.13 2.33
N ARG A 33 13.56 -1.38 3.32
CA ARG A 33 13.98 0.02 3.10
C ARG A 33 15.13 0.12 2.12
N ASN A 34 16.02 -0.86 2.11
CA ASN A 34 17.16 -0.90 1.21
C ASN A 34 16.78 -1.15 -0.27
N ALA A 35 15.52 -1.55 -0.54
CA ALA A 35 15.04 -1.66 -1.91
C ALA A 35 14.79 -0.28 -2.57
N PHE A 36 14.54 0.75 -1.75
CA PHE A 36 14.31 2.10 -2.27
C PHE A 36 15.63 2.77 -2.66
N VAL A 37 15.72 3.24 -3.91
CA VAL A 37 16.92 3.86 -4.50
C VAL A 37 17.16 5.29 -3.96
N GLY A 38 16.68 5.60 -2.80
CA GLY A 38 16.86 6.89 -2.14
C GLY A 38 15.55 7.52 -1.66
N TYR A 39 15.71 8.68 -1.06
CA TYR A 39 14.62 9.41 -0.41
C TYR A 39 13.43 9.71 -1.35
N LYS A 40 13.71 10.22 -2.56
CA LYS A 40 12.65 10.63 -3.50
C LYS A 40 11.80 9.45 -3.98
N HIS A 41 12.40 8.26 -4.15
CA HIS A 41 11.68 7.05 -4.49
C HIS A 41 10.70 6.65 -3.36
N LEU A 42 11.18 6.61 -2.11
CA LEU A 42 10.32 6.32 -0.95
C LEU A 42 9.23 7.39 -0.77
N TYR A 43 9.55 8.66 -1.00
CA TYR A 43 8.59 9.76 -0.97
C TYR A 43 7.48 9.59 -2.00
N ASN A 44 7.82 9.31 -3.25
CA ASN A 44 6.83 9.08 -4.31
C ASN A 44 5.98 7.83 -4.03
N PHE A 45 6.58 6.76 -3.51
CA PHE A 45 5.85 5.57 -3.06
C PHE A 45 4.86 5.91 -1.94
N TYR A 46 5.30 6.66 -0.93
CA TYR A 46 4.45 7.10 0.17
C TYR A 46 3.26 7.91 -0.33
N LEU A 47 3.50 8.90 -1.20
CA LEU A 47 2.43 9.69 -1.81
C LEU A 47 1.48 8.84 -2.64
N GLY A 48 1.98 7.89 -3.41
CA GLY A 48 1.17 6.97 -4.20
C GLY A 48 0.14 6.20 -3.38
N ILE A 49 0.50 5.81 -2.15
CA ILE A 49 -0.42 5.13 -1.24
C ILE A 49 -1.35 6.11 -0.49
N THR A 50 -0.88 7.32 -0.16
CA THR A 50 -1.58 8.19 0.81
C THR A 50 -2.27 9.41 0.20
N LYS A 51 -1.84 9.88 -0.98
CA LYS A 51 -2.35 11.13 -1.60
C LYS A 51 -3.81 11.01 -2.03
N ASN A 52 -4.25 9.81 -2.44
CA ASN A 52 -5.65 9.55 -2.74
C ASN A 52 -6.17 8.37 -1.92
N PRO A 53 -6.55 8.57 -0.66
CA PRO A 53 -6.95 7.49 0.24
C PRO A 53 -8.20 6.74 -0.25
N ARG A 54 -9.17 7.41 -0.90
CA ARG A 54 -10.35 6.74 -1.47
C ARG A 54 -9.98 5.71 -2.52
N PHE A 55 -9.04 6.03 -3.39
CA PHE A 55 -8.53 5.11 -4.41
C PHE A 55 -7.84 3.90 -3.76
N THR A 56 -6.94 4.15 -2.82
CA THR A 56 -6.20 3.10 -2.11
C THR A 56 -7.11 2.18 -1.29
N PHE A 57 -8.07 2.73 -0.53
CA PHE A 57 -9.00 1.93 0.25
C PHE A 57 -9.96 1.09 -0.62
N ARG A 58 -10.31 1.57 -1.82
CA ARG A 58 -11.08 0.76 -2.77
C ARG A 58 -10.31 -0.49 -3.19
N ILE A 59 -9.04 -0.36 -3.56
CA ILE A 59 -8.17 -1.50 -3.91
C ILE A 59 -8.00 -2.42 -2.69
N ALA A 60 -7.79 -1.83 -1.52
CA ALA A 60 -7.58 -2.54 -0.26
C ALA A 60 -8.83 -3.29 0.24
N LYS A 61 -10.01 -3.03 -0.33
CA LYS A 61 -11.30 -3.59 0.10
C LYS A 61 -11.58 -3.36 1.58
N ARG A 62 -11.16 -2.21 2.10
CA ARG A 62 -11.25 -1.83 3.50
C ARG A 62 -11.67 -0.36 3.63
N ALA A 63 -12.48 -0.06 4.64
CA ALA A 63 -12.73 1.31 5.05
C ALA A 63 -11.62 1.82 5.98
N GLU A 64 -11.41 3.11 6.00
CA GLU A 64 -10.54 3.77 6.98
C GLU A 64 -11.00 3.45 8.41
N ASN A 65 -10.07 3.18 9.29
CA ASN A 65 -10.33 2.96 10.70
C ASN A 65 -9.08 3.29 11.55
N ARG A 66 -9.22 3.23 12.88
CA ARG A 66 -8.15 3.57 13.84
C ARG A 66 -6.86 2.75 13.70
N PHE A 67 -6.87 1.61 13.00
CA PHE A 67 -5.70 0.74 12.80
C PHE A 67 -5.04 0.91 11.42
N CYS A 68 -5.66 1.70 10.53
CA CYS A 68 -5.10 2.08 9.23
C CYS A 68 -5.63 3.45 8.81
N ALA A 69 -5.38 4.45 9.64
CA ALA A 69 -5.83 5.81 9.39
C ALA A 69 -5.03 6.47 8.26
N THR A 70 -5.69 7.35 7.52
CA THR A 70 -4.97 8.29 6.66
C THR A 70 -4.04 9.14 7.51
N PRO A 71 -2.89 9.59 6.99
CA PRO A 71 -2.05 10.54 7.70
C PRO A 71 -2.87 11.77 8.08
N VAL A 72 -3.10 11.95 9.37
CA VAL A 72 -3.88 13.09 9.85
C VAL A 72 -2.97 14.31 9.83
N TYR A 73 -3.40 15.32 9.08
CA TYR A 73 -2.88 16.66 9.24
C TYR A 73 -3.34 17.19 10.60
N ARG A 74 -2.49 17.22 11.59
CA ARG A 74 -2.81 17.95 12.81
C ARG A 74 -2.90 19.42 12.41
N MET A 75 -4.11 19.94 12.36
CA MET A 75 -4.36 21.36 12.31
C MET A 75 -3.59 22.00 13.46
N GLY A 76 -2.66 22.89 13.14
CA GLY A 76 -1.73 23.49 14.10
C GLY A 76 -0.28 23.00 14.05
N CYS A 77 0.04 21.92 13.35
CA CYS A 77 1.42 21.62 12.99
C CYS A 77 1.76 22.32 11.67
N MET A 78 2.98 22.86 11.55
CA MET A 78 3.53 23.62 10.42
C MET A 78 3.62 22.83 9.09
N PHE A 79 2.63 21.98 8.77
CA PHE A 79 2.64 21.19 7.56
C PHE A 79 1.65 21.73 6.55
N ASN A 80 2.16 22.27 5.46
CA ASN A 80 1.38 22.77 4.33
C ASN A 80 0.93 21.61 3.41
N GLY A 81 0.23 20.60 3.97
CA GLY A 81 -0.33 19.49 3.20
C GLY A 81 0.43 18.14 3.32
N ILE A 82 -0.07 17.10 2.61
CA ILE A 82 0.45 15.71 2.68
C ILE A 82 1.92 15.62 2.27
N GLU A 83 2.34 16.44 1.35
CA GLU A 83 3.69 16.42 0.81
C GLU A 83 4.71 16.86 1.85
N SER A 84 4.40 17.91 2.61
CA SER A 84 5.24 18.37 3.72
C SER A 84 5.28 17.37 4.87
N TYR A 85 4.13 16.77 5.20
CA TYR A 85 4.06 15.69 6.19
C TYR A 85 4.88 14.47 5.75
N ALA A 86 4.71 14.01 4.50
CA ALA A 86 5.45 12.88 3.94
C ALA A 86 6.97 13.10 4.02
N TYR A 87 7.42 14.31 3.67
CA TYR A 87 8.83 14.69 3.77
C TYR A 87 9.36 14.51 5.20
N THR A 88 8.66 15.05 6.17
CA THR A 88 9.07 14.99 7.57
C THR A 88 8.97 13.58 8.14
N ALA A 89 7.89 12.87 7.84
CA ALA A 89 7.66 11.51 8.31
C ALA A 89 8.75 10.54 7.83
N ILE A 90 9.14 10.64 6.57
CA ILE A 90 10.19 9.79 6.00
C ILE A 90 11.55 10.13 6.59
N ARG A 91 11.90 11.43 6.66
CA ARG A 91 13.18 11.92 7.20
C ARG A 91 13.39 11.51 8.65
N ASN A 92 12.36 11.69 9.47
CA ASN A 92 12.45 11.50 10.90
C ASN A 92 11.99 10.07 11.32
N ARG A 93 11.57 9.24 10.37
CA ARG A 93 10.95 7.92 10.64
C ARG A 93 9.85 8.03 11.69
N CYS A 94 9.04 9.07 11.58
CA CYS A 94 7.95 9.34 12.50
C CYS A 94 6.59 9.13 11.85
N GLY A 95 5.56 9.13 12.66
CA GLY A 95 4.18 8.90 12.24
C GLY A 95 3.47 8.10 13.30
N SER A 96 2.60 7.23 12.90
CA SER A 96 1.95 6.26 13.78
C SER A 96 1.94 4.90 13.11
N ARG A 97 2.25 3.87 13.86
CA ARG A 97 2.12 2.49 13.38
C ARG A 97 0.69 2.13 12.96
N TYR A 98 -0.28 2.97 13.27
CA TYR A 98 -1.69 2.79 12.90
C TYR A 98 -2.11 3.58 11.66
N GLN A 99 -1.16 4.18 10.95
CA GLN A 99 -1.41 4.82 9.65
C GLN A 99 -1.38 3.82 8.49
N MET A 100 -1.88 4.26 7.33
CA MET A 100 -1.86 3.49 6.06
C MET A 100 -0.48 2.93 5.73
N ILE A 101 0.56 3.71 6.03
CA ILE A 101 1.98 3.30 5.95
C ILE A 101 2.62 3.55 7.31
N ASN A 102 3.26 2.52 7.84
CA ASN A 102 4.10 2.61 9.02
C ASN A 102 5.57 2.76 8.61
N LEU A 103 6.18 3.85 9.03
CA LEU A 103 7.59 4.18 8.78
C LEU A 103 8.48 4.00 10.03
N GLU A 104 7.93 3.60 11.17
CA GLU A 104 8.68 3.45 12.43
C GLU A 104 9.62 2.24 12.40
N ASN A 105 9.30 1.21 11.60
CA ASN A 105 10.14 0.03 11.47
C ASN A 105 11.53 0.38 10.92
N ARG A 106 12.59 -0.09 11.60
CA ARG A 106 13.97 0.22 11.23
C ARG A 106 14.34 -0.23 9.82
N ASN A 107 13.96 -1.46 9.46
CA ASN A 107 14.44 -2.13 8.26
C ASN A 107 13.39 -2.21 7.15
N THR A 108 12.12 -1.93 7.45
CA THR A 108 11.03 -2.08 6.49
C THR A 108 10.13 -0.85 6.44
N VAL A 109 9.44 -0.70 5.32
CA VAL A 109 8.26 0.13 5.13
C VAL A 109 7.07 -0.81 5.11
N GLU A 110 6.10 -0.60 5.99
CA GLU A 110 4.94 -1.47 6.14
C GLU A 110 3.69 -0.80 5.60
N VAL A 111 3.07 -1.39 4.58
CA VAL A 111 1.76 -0.95 4.06
C VAL A 111 0.66 -1.73 4.76
N ARG A 112 -0.25 -1.02 5.44
CA ARG A 112 -1.23 -1.58 6.40
C ARG A 112 -2.69 -1.46 5.98
N VAL A 113 -2.95 -0.93 4.80
CA VAL A 113 -4.30 -0.56 4.35
C VAL A 113 -5.22 -1.76 4.07
N TYR A 114 -4.66 -2.93 3.79
CA TYR A 114 -5.41 -4.04 3.22
C TYR A 114 -6.30 -4.75 4.24
N LYS A 115 -7.49 -5.15 3.75
CA LYS A 115 -8.39 -6.01 4.52
C LYS A 115 -7.75 -7.38 4.73
N GLY A 116 -7.84 -7.92 5.95
CA GLY A 116 -7.53 -9.33 6.19
C GLY A 116 -8.37 -10.22 5.28
N ASN A 117 -7.75 -11.17 4.60
CA ASN A 117 -8.41 -12.04 3.63
C ASN A 117 -7.67 -13.37 3.48
N ILE A 118 -8.43 -14.44 3.24
CA ILE A 118 -7.90 -15.77 2.90
C ILE A 118 -8.11 -16.11 1.42
N LYS A 119 -8.71 -15.21 0.63
CA LYS A 119 -8.89 -15.41 -0.80
C LYS A 119 -7.59 -15.06 -1.53
N TRP A 120 -6.99 -16.05 -2.19
CA TRP A 120 -5.71 -15.90 -2.88
C TRP A 120 -5.66 -14.71 -3.85
N SER A 121 -6.69 -14.57 -4.70
CA SER A 121 -6.76 -13.46 -5.66
C SER A 121 -6.74 -12.08 -4.98
N SER A 122 -7.34 -11.94 -3.79
CA SER A 122 -7.29 -10.68 -3.05
C SER A 122 -5.90 -10.40 -2.51
N ILE A 123 -5.23 -11.41 -1.94
CA ILE A 123 -3.86 -11.27 -1.42
C ILE A 123 -2.88 -10.93 -2.56
N MET A 124 -3.02 -11.62 -3.71
CA MET A 124 -2.20 -11.30 -4.88
C MET A 124 -2.45 -9.88 -5.37
N GLY A 125 -3.71 -9.43 -5.46
CA GLY A 125 -4.02 -8.06 -5.84
C GLY A 125 -3.41 -7.02 -4.88
N TYR A 126 -3.30 -7.32 -3.58
CA TYR A 126 -2.63 -6.45 -2.61
C TYR A 126 -1.10 -6.42 -2.82
N ILE A 127 -0.49 -7.58 -3.06
CA ILE A 127 0.95 -7.67 -3.36
C ILE A 127 1.26 -6.94 -4.67
N GLU A 128 0.45 -7.16 -5.70
CA GLU A 128 0.58 -6.48 -7.00
C GLU A 128 0.41 -4.96 -6.87
N HIS A 129 -0.52 -4.48 -6.01
CA HIS A 129 -0.67 -3.05 -5.75
C HIS A 129 0.60 -2.45 -5.12
N VAL A 130 1.15 -3.09 -4.09
CA VAL A 130 2.39 -2.61 -3.45
C VAL A 130 3.55 -2.65 -4.43
N TYR A 131 3.68 -3.73 -5.19
CA TYR A 131 4.78 -3.92 -6.12
C TYR A 131 4.69 -2.97 -7.33
N SER A 132 3.52 -2.83 -7.92
CA SER A 132 3.30 -1.87 -9.02
C SER A 132 3.52 -0.42 -8.57
N MET A 133 3.08 -0.08 -7.36
CA MET A 133 3.32 1.25 -6.79
C MET A 133 4.82 1.50 -6.56
N PHE A 134 5.55 0.48 -6.09
CA PHE A 134 7.01 0.56 -5.94
C PHE A 134 7.70 0.82 -7.29
N GLU A 135 7.35 0.06 -8.34
CA GLU A 135 7.95 0.25 -9.68
C GLU A 135 7.54 1.59 -10.31
N TYR A 136 6.27 1.97 -10.19
CA TYR A 136 5.80 3.25 -10.72
C TYR A 136 6.44 4.44 -10.00
N SER A 137 6.60 4.36 -8.69
CA SER A 137 7.27 5.42 -7.92
C SER A 137 8.75 5.58 -8.30
N LEU A 138 9.42 4.48 -8.65
CA LEU A 138 10.78 4.54 -9.20
C LEU A 138 10.80 5.20 -10.58
N LEU A 139 9.87 4.82 -11.45
CA LEU A 139 9.76 5.38 -12.80
C LEU A 139 9.54 6.91 -12.77
N ILE A 140 8.59 7.40 -11.96
CA ILE A 140 8.33 8.85 -11.86
C ILE A 140 9.49 9.59 -11.18
N THR A 141 10.21 8.93 -10.27
CA THR A 141 11.42 9.48 -9.66
C THR A 141 12.50 9.72 -10.71
N GLN A 142 12.75 8.74 -11.57
CA GLN A 142 13.72 8.84 -12.67
C GLN A 142 13.32 9.89 -13.70
N LYS A 143 12.02 9.99 -14.01
CA LYS A 143 11.47 10.97 -14.96
C LYS A 143 11.23 12.36 -14.35
N LYS A 144 11.48 12.55 -13.05
CA LYS A 144 11.22 13.80 -12.30
C LYS A 144 9.77 14.27 -12.42
N LYS A 145 8.83 13.34 -12.44
CA LYS A 145 7.39 13.61 -12.50
C LYS A 145 6.73 13.52 -11.13
N ASP A 146 5.57 14.15 -11.01
CA ASP A 146 4.71 14.00 -9.84
C ASP A 146 3.77 12.81 -9.99
N PHE A 147 3.30 12.28 -8.85
CA PHE A 147 2.33 11.20 -8.82
C PHE A 147 0.94 11.69 -9.21
N THR A 148 0.32 11.01 -10.20
CA THR A 148 -1.11 11.11 -10.49
C THR A 148 -1.74 9.72 -10.52
N VAL A 149 -2.99 9.62 -10.05
CA VAL A 149 -3.74 8.34 -10.04
C VAL A 149 -3.99 7.86 -11.47
N GLU A 150 -4.26 8.77 -12.39
CA GLU A 150 -4.59 8.41 -13.77
C GLU A 150 -3.40 7.80 -14.49
N GLU A 151 -2.21 8.42 -14.40
CA GLU A 151 -1.00 7.85 -14.99
C GLU A 151 -0.61 6.52 -14.33
N TYR A 152 -0.84 6.37 -13.02
CA TYR A 152 -0.62 5.10 -12.34
C TYR A 152 -1.57 4.00 -12.83
N ARG A 153 -2.86 4.30 -12.99
CA ARG A 153 -3.83 3.36 -13.57
C ARG A 153 -3.40 2.92 -14.96
N GLN A 154 -3.01 3.87 -15.80
CA GLN A 154 -2.51 3.56 -17.15
C GLN A 154 -1.25 2.69 -17.12
N PHE A 155 -0.33 2.95 -16.18
CA PHE A 155 0.84 2.11 -15.97
C PHE A 155 0.45 0.66 -15.64
N VAL A 156 -0.51 0.45 -14.72
CA VAL A 156 -0.97 -0.91 -14.36
C VAL A 156 -1.65 -1.60 -15.55
N ILE A 157 -2.52 -0.88 -16.27
CA ILE A 157 -3.23 -1.42 -17.45
C ILE A 157 -2.23 -1.85 -18.54
N THR A 158 -1.23 -1.02 -18.80
CA THR A 158 -0.17 -1.33 -19.78
C THR A 158 0.65 -2.57 -19.37
N ASN A 159 0.81 -2.80 -18.07
CA ASN A 159 1.54 -3.94 -17.52
C ASN A 159 0.61 -5.03 -16.96
N ARG A 160 -0.60 -5.18 -17.51
CA ARG A 160 -1.65 -6.09 -17.01
C ARG A 160 -1.22 -7.55 -16.84
N ASP A 161 -0.31 -8.02 -17.67
CA ASP A 161 0.19 -9.40 -17.59
C ASP A 161 1.06 -9.62 -16.34
N LYS A 162 1.67 -8.55 -15.83
CA LYS A 162 2.45 -8.53 -14.61
C LYS A 162 1.58 -8.35 -13.35
N TYR A 163 0.41 -7.69 -13.50
CA TYR A 163 -0.51 -7.36 -12.40
C TYR A 163 -1.94 -7.88 -12.66
N PRO A 164 -2.12 -9.19 -12.90
CA PRO A 164 -3.39 -9.76 -13.36
C PRO A 164 -4.54 -9.65 -12.36
N GLU A 165 -4.27 -9.58 -11.05
CA GLU A 165 -5.30 -9.44 -10.05
C GLU A 165 -5.59 -7.96 -9.73
N LEU A 166 -4.59 -7.10 -9.78
CA LEU A 166 -4.76 -5.67 -9.55
C LEU A 166 -5.56 -5.01 -10.67
N VAL A 167 -5.30 -5.35 -11.94
CA VAL A 167 -5.99 -4.75 -13.09
C VAL A 167 -7.51 -4.94 -13.04
N LYS A 168 -8.00 -5.96 -12.34
CA LYS A 168 -9.45 -6.23 -12.16
C LYS A 168 -10.15 -5.24 -11.22
N VAL A 169 -9.41 -4.46 -10.44
CA VAL A 169 -9.97 -3.59 -9.39
C VAL A 169 -9.57 -2.11 -9.53
N ILE A 170 -8.69 -1.78 -10.50
CA ILE A 170 -8.13 -0.44 -10.68
C ILE A 170 -8.92 0.45 -11.67
#